data_d3a9a5f13d62d57b88419ff0697bc2a2
#
_entry.id   d3a9a5f13d62d57b88419ff0697bc2a2
#
_cell.length_a   1.000
_cell.length_b   1.000
_cell.length_c   1.000
_cell.angle_alpha   90.00
_cell.angle_beta   90.00
_cell.angle_gamma   90.00
#
_symmetry.space_group_name_H-M   'P 1'
#
loop_
_entity.id
_entity.type
_entity.pdbx_description
1 polymer ?
#
loop_
_entity_poly.entity_id
_entity_poly.type
_entity_poly.pdbx_seq_one_letter_code
_entity_poly.pdbx_strand_id
1 'polypeptide(L)'
;QLRKYPNSSEIFLNRDGTAKKEGSLLKQIDLAETYRGIAKNGTDWFYKGPFARATAKWMKQNGGILNENDFEKFFITNPKPIKSTYKNYTIIGMPPPSSGGIHVAQILNILENFNLQKFKPESPEFYHIVTESMKLAFADRAHWLGDPAFTKVPQGLIAKDYANSLSKKIKINKVTNVKTHGSPPNANENIFDKHTTHFCCADHKGNWVAITATINTSFGSKVVIPQTGVIMNNEMDDFSIMPGVPNAFGLIGSESNKVEGGKRPLSSMSPTIVLKNNKPILTSGAAGGPTIISQTTLNVLRVLEYGTHIKKALEMPRIHHQWIPNLLRIEKHAGETTINSLMKMGYEIQIHDQFGSSQAITEMNGKMSAIHDFRSGGKSVVLP
;
A
#
# COMPACT_ATOMS: atom_id res chain seq x y z
N GLN A 1 -1.32 -20.53 13.44
CA GLN A 1 -1.78 -20.93 12.09
C GLN A 1 -0.72 -21.74 11.31
N LEU A 2 0.58 -21.39 11.33
CA LEU A 2 1.65 -22.18 10.69
C LEU A 2 1.64 -23.65 11.11
N ARG A 3 1.27 -23.94 12.37
CA ARG A 3 1.16 -25.32 12.91
C ARG A 3 0.14 -26.19 12.19
N LYS A 4 -0.83 -25.62 11.49
CA LYS A 4 -1.85 -26.38 10.74
C LYS A 4 -1.29 -27.05 9.48
N TYR A 5 -0.15 -26.57 8.99
CA TYR A 5 0.44 -27.01 7.74
C TYR A 5 1.83 -27.62 8.04
N PRO A 6 2.00 -28.94 7.89
CA PRO A 6 3.23 -29.63 8.27
C PRO A 6 4.51 -29.01 7.68
N ASN A 7 4.52 -28.74 6.38
CA ASN A 7 5.68 -28.16 5.70
C ASN A 7 6.01 -26.74 6.19
N SER A 8 5.00 -25.93 6.51
CA SER A 8 5.21 -24.60 7.08
C SER A 8 5.74 -24.67 8.50
N SER A 9 5.21 -25.62 9.29
CA SER A 9 5.66 -25.87 10.66
C SER A 9 7.13 -26.31 10.69
N GLU A 10 7.51 -27.25 9.83
CA GLU A 10 8.87 -27.77 9.73
C GLU A 10 9.91 -26.66 9.42
N ILE A 11 9.58 -25.76 8.50
CA ILE A 11 10.49 -24.68 8.09
C ILE A 11 10.56 -23.57 9.14
N PHE A 12 9.41 -23.08 9.62
CA PHE A 12 9.33 -21.82 10.36
C PHE A 12 9.23 -21.97 11.89
N LEU A 13 8.96 -23.17 12.39
CA LEU A 13 8.82 -23.41 13.82
C LEU A 13 9.93 -24.35 14.35
N ASN A 14 10.07 -24.39 15.66
CA ASN A 14 10.84 -25.41 16.36
C ASN A 14 10.06 -26.75 16.37
N ARG A 15 10.73 -27.87 16.71
CA ARG A 15 10.08 -29.18 16.77
C ARG A 15 8.91 -29.26 17.76
N ASP A 16 8.94 -28.45 18.81
CA ASP A 16 7.84 -28.31 19.79
C ASP A 16 6.71 -27.38 19.30
N GLY A 17 6.81 -26.86 18.09
CA GLY A 17 5.86 -25.94 17.49
C GLY A 17 5.96 -24.49 17.99
N THR A 18 6.97 -24.13 18.77
CA THR A 18 7.22 -22.74 19.17
C THR A 18 7.90 -21.95 18.05
N ALA A 19 7.83 -20.62 18.11
CA ALA A 19 8.51 -19.74 17.17
C ALA A 19 10.04 -19.87 17.32
N LYS A 20 10.76 -19.85 16.21
CA LYS A 20 12.22 -19.73 16.23
C LYS A 20 12.62 -18.39 16.87
N LYS A 21 13.65 -18.39 17.69
CA LYS A 21 14.19 -17.17 18.32
C LYS A 21 14.94 -16.33 17.28
N GLU A 22 15.01 -15.04 17.51
CA GLU A 22 15.88 -14.14 16.75
C GLU A 22 17.33 -14.65 16.78
N GLY A 23 18.02 -14.57 15.64
CA GLY A 23 19.37 -15.12 15.46
C GLY A 23 19.42 -16.62 15.16
N SER A 24 18.29 -17.36 15.22
CA SER A 24 18.25 -18.77 14.83
C SER A 24 18.49 -18.92 13.31
N LEU A 25 19.23 -19.97 12.95
CA LEU A 25 19.46 -20.31 11.55
C LEU A 25 18.19 -20.87 10.90
N LEU A 26 17.67 -20.17 9.88
CA LEU A 26 16.57 -20.62 9.04
C LEU A 26 17.15 -21.28 7.77
N LYS A 27 16.89 -22.58 7.58
CA LYS A 27 17.28 -23.33 6.38
C LYS A 27 16.06 -23.58 5.50
N GLN A 28 16.11 -23.15 4.23
CA GLN A 28 15.03 -23.31 3.25
C GLN A 28 15.56 -24.02 2.01
N ILE A 29 15.85 -25.33 2.15
CA ILE A 29 16.51 -26.14 1.12
C ILE A 29 15.63 -26.22 -0.12
N ASP A 30 14.35 -26.54 0.02
CA ASP A 30 13.41 -26.66 -1.11
C ASP A 30 13.25 -25.34 -1.85
N LEU A 31 13.23 -24.21 -1.14
CA LEU A 31 13.18 -22.89 -1.78
C LEU A 31 14.45 -22.59 -2.56
N ALA A 32 15.61 -23.02 -2.07
CA ALA A 32 16.87 -22.89 -2.79
C ALA A 32 16.85 -23.69 -4.10
N GLU A 33 16.31 -24.92 -4.10
CA GLU A 33 16.13 -25.72 -5.32
C GLU A 33 15.13 -25.08 -6.29
N THR A 34 14.06 -24.48 -5.79
CA THR A 34 13.12 -23.69 -6.60
C THR A 34 13.84 -22.53 -7.31
N TYR A 35 14.66 -21.77 -6.58
CA TYR A 35 15.45 -20.68 -7.20
C TYR A 35 16.46 -21.18 -8.23
N ARG A 36 17.14 -22.30 -7.98
CA ARG A 36 18.05 -22.93 -8.96
C ARG A 36 17.28 -23.37 -10.22
N GLY A 37 16.11 -23.98 -10.01
CA GLY A 37 15.22 -24.39 -11.11
C GLY A 37 14.83 -23.21 -12.01
N ILE A 38 14.40 -22.10 -11.40
CA ILE A 38 14.04 -20.86 -12.14
C ILE A 38 15.27 -20.27 -12.82
N ALA A 39 16.42 -20.18 -12.15
CA ALA A 39 17.64 -19.63 -12.72
C ALA A 39 18.14 -20.40 -13.95
N LYS A 40 17.97 -21.73 -13.94
CA LYS A 40 18.40 -22.62 -15.03
C LYS A 40 17.41 -22.65 -16.20
N ASN A 41 16.11 -22.63 -15.92
CA ASN A 41 15.07 -22.93 -16.92
C ASN A 41 14.09 -21.77 -17.16
N GLY A 42 14.33 -20.60 -16.54
CA GLY A 42 13.47 -19.44 -16.67
C GLY A 42 12.13 -19.56 -15.91
N THR A 43 11.25 -18.61 -16.16
CA THR A 43 9.94 -18.51 -15.48
C THR A 43 8.99 -19.66 -15.79
N ASP A 44 9.16 -20.34 -16.93
CA ASP A 44 8.33 -21.50 -17.30
C ASP A 44 8.49 -22.65 -16.31
N TRP A 45 9.65 -22.78 -15.65
CA TRP A 45 9.84 -23.75 -14.55
C TRP A 45 8.83 -23.54 -13.42
N PHE A 46 8.49 -22.27 -13.15
CA PHE A 46 7.53 -21.88 -12.12
C PHE A 46 6.09 -21.97 -12.63
N TYR A 47 5.78 -21.30 -13.72
CA TYR A 47 4.40 -21.14 -14.19
C TYR A 47 3.86 -22.32 -15.01
N LYS A 48 4.70 -23.12 -15.66
CA LYS A 48 4.32 -24.28 -16.47
C LYS A 48 5.01 -25.58 -16.05
N GLY A 49 5.85 -25.47 -15.00
CA GLY A 49 6.76 -26.52 -14.57
C GLY A 49 6.42 -27.14 -13.21
N PRO A 50 7.47 -27.59 -12.52
CA PRO A 50 7.34 -28.34 -11.26
C PRO A 50 6.54 -27.63 -10.18
N PHE A 51 6.68 -26.30 -10.05
CA PHE A 51 5.93 -25.54 -9.03
C PHE A 51 4.44 -25.53 -9.29
N ALA A 52 4.00 -25.25 -10.54
CA ALA A 52 2.59 -25.25 -10.90
C ALA A 52 1.95 -26.63 -10.65
N ARG A 53 2.63 -27.71 -11.06
CA ARG A 53 2.17 -29.10 -10.82
C ARG A 53 2.08 -29.45 -9.35
N ALA A 54 3.10 -29.11 -8.56
CA ALA A 54 3.10 -29.38 -7.12
C ALA A 54 1.96 -28.63 -6.42
N THR A 55 1.72 -27.39 -6.81
CA THR A 55 0.64 -26.57 -6.27
C THR A 55 -0.73 -27.12 -6.65
N ALA A 56 -0.97 -27.45 -7.91
CA ALA A 56 -2.23 -28.03 -8.35
C ALA A 56 -2.54 -29.38 -7.64
N LYS A 57 -1.53 -30.22 -7.48
CA LYS A 57 -1.63 -31.47 -6.71
C LYS A 57 -2.02 -31.23 -5.26
N TRP A 58 -1.34 -30.31 -4.60
CA TRP A 58 -1.62 -29.94 -3.20
C TRP A 58 -3.04 -29.38 -3.03
N MET A 59 -3.42 -28.45 -3.92
CA MET A 59 -4.76 -27.85 -3.94
C MET A 59 -5.85 -28.91 -4.07
N LYS A 60 -5.72 -29.83 -5.03
CA LYS A 60 -6.68 -30.94 -5.20
C LYS A 60 -6.82 -31.80 -3.95
N GLN A 61 -5.73 -32.06 -3.23
CA GLN A 61 -5.72 -32.88 -2.02
C GLN A 61 -6.31 -32.16 -0.80
N ASN A 62 -6.32 -30.84 -0.81
CA ASN A 62 -6.73 -30.01 0.34
C ASN A 62 -7.98 -29.17 0.07
N GLY A 63 -8.78 -29.49 -0.98
CA GLY A 63 -10.04 -28.81 -1.29
C GLY A 63 -9.87 -27.43 -1.90
N GLY A 64 -8.66 -27.09 -2.37
CA GLY A 64 -8.40 -25.86 -3.12
C GLY A 64 -8.80 -25.95 -4.59
N ILE A 65 -8.92 -24.82 -5.26
CA ILE A 65 -9.43 -24.73 -6.64
C ILE A 65 -8.36 -24.38 -7.68
N LEU A 66 -7.16 -23.92 -7.25
CA LEU A 66 -6.08 -23.60 -8.18
C LEU A 66 -5.58 -24.86 -8.90
N ASN A 67 -5.36 -24.73 -10.19
CA ASN A 67 -4.88 -25.80 -11.08
C ASN A 67 -3.77 -25.29 -11.99
N GLU A 68 -3.13 -26.17 -12.77
CA GLU A 68 -1.99 -25.82 -13.64
C GLU A 68 -2.34 -24.75 -14.68
N ASN A 69 -3.57 -24.76 -15.21
CA ASN A 69 -4.02 -23.80 -16.20
C ASN A 69 -4.12 -22.37 -15.65
N ASP A 70 -4.36 -22.21 -14.35
CA ASP A 70 -4.36 -20.88 -13.69
C ASP A 70 -2.95 -20.26 -13.69
N PHE A 71 -1.93 -21.09 -13.52
CA PHE A 71 -0.53 -20.67 -13.62
C PHE A 71 -0.11 -20.39 -15.06
N GLU A 72 -0.46 -21.27 -16.00
CA GLU A 72 -0.11 -21.12 -17.41
C GLU A 72 -0.72 -19.86 -18.04
N LYS A 73 -1.94 -19.52 -17.65
CA LYS A 73 -2.65 -18.32 -18.10
C LYS A 73 -2.21 -17.03 -17.41
N PHE A 74 -1.35 -17.12 -16.40
CA PHE A 74 -0.85 -15.92 -15.72
C PHE A 74 -0.01 -15.09 -16.68
N PHE A 75 -0.26 -13.78 -16.69
CA PHE A 75 0.51 -12.81 -17.47
C PHE A 75 0.80 -11.55 -16.65
N ILE A 76 1.93 -10.92 -16.95
CA ILE A 76 2.27 -9.61 -16.42
C ILE A 76 1.67 -8.52 -17.30
N THR A 77 1.38 -7.38 -16.69
CA THR A 77 0.92 -6.19 -17.41
C THR A 77 1.96 -5.08 -17.25
N ASN A 78 1.96 -4.13 -18.18
CA ASN A 78 2.86 -2.97 -18.15
C ASN A 78 2.06 -1.68 -18.40
N PRO A 79 1.21 -1.28 -17.45
CA PRO A 79 0.35 -0.12 -17.60
C PRO A 79 1.11 1.20 -17.43
N LYS A 80 0.53 2.28 -17.93
CA LYS A 80 1.06 3.62 -17.71
C LYS A 80 0.89 4.01 -16.23
N PRO A 81 1.92 4.60 -15.59
CA PRO A 81 1.80 5.06 -14.22
C PRO A 81 0.79 6.21 -14.10
N ILE A 82 0.17 6.33 -12.92
CA ILE A 82 -0.61 7.52 -12.59
C ILE A 82 0.33 8.72 -12.54
N LYS A 83 -0.05 9.77 -13.25
CA LYS A 83 0.69 11.04 -13.25
C LYS A 83 -0.24 12.16 -12.80
N SER A 84 0.13 12.84 -11.74
CA SER A 84 -0.59 13.97 -11.15
C SER A 84 0.39 15.09 -10.82
N THR A 85 -0.12 16.24 -10.43
CA THR A 85 0.70 17.35 -9.95
C THR A 85 0.31 17.71 -8.52
N TYR A 86 1.28 18.21 -7.76
CA TYR A 86 1.07 18.85 -6.46
C TYR A 86 1.95 20.09 -6.41
N LYS A 87 1.34 21.27 -6.44
CA LYS A 87 2.05 22.55 -6.65
C LYS A 87 2.96 22.46 -7.91
N ASN A 88 4.25 22.69 -7.75
CA ASN A 88 5.25 22.63 -8.83
C ASN A 88 5.95 21.28 -8.95
N TYR A 89 5.40 20.23 -8.33
CA TYR A 89 5.92 18.88 -8.37
C TYR A 89 5.05 17.98 -9.24
N THR A 90 5.67 17.00 -9.93
CA THR A 90 4.97 15.90 -10.57
C THR A 90 5.01 14.69 -9.64
N ILE A 91 3.85 14.09 -9.40
CA ILE A 91 3.69 12.87 -8.59
C ILE A 91 3.44 11.72 -9.55
N ILE A 92 4.30 10.70 -9.50
CA ILE A 92 4.17 9.47 -10.28
C ILE A 92 3.83 8.35 -9.29
N GLY A 93 2.73 7.66 -9.51
CA GLY A 93 2.23 6.62 -8.62
C GLY A 93 1.76 5.37 -9.34
N MET A 94 1.53 4.32 -8.57
CA MET A 94 1.06 3.02 -9.04
C MET A 94 -0.39 3.12 -9.55
N PRO A 95 -0.67 2.61 -10.77
CA PRO A 95 -2.04 2.56 -11.28
C PRO A 95 -2.87 1.40 -10.69
N PRO A 96 -4.21 1.36 -10.92
CA PRO A 96 -5.05 0.22 -10.58
C PRO A 96 -4.60 -1.09 -11.25
N PRO A 97 -4.96 -2.27 -10.62
CA PRO A 97 -5.79 -2.41 -9.43
C PRO A 97 -5.10 -2.10 -8.10
N SER A 98 -4.02 -1.31 -8.08
CA SER A 98 -3.69 -0.63 -6.83
C SER A 98 -4.41 0.71 -6.75
N SER A 99 -5.02 0.96 -5.60
CA SER A 99 -5.65 2.24 -5.31
C SER A 99 -4.62 3.33 -4.95
N GLY A 100 -3.37 2.92 -4.67
CA GLY A 100 -2.38 3.78 -4.04
C GLY A 100 -2.03 5.03 -4.83
N GLY A 101 -1.68 4.90 -6.11
CA GLY A 101 -1.33 6.09 -6.92
C GLY A 101 -2.48 7.06 -7.11
N ILE A 102 -3.71 6.53 -7.27
CA ILE A 102 -4.91 7.37 -7.37
C ILE A 102 -5.15 8.12 -6.07
N HIS A 103 -5.13 7.42 -4.91
CA HIS A 103 -5.53 8.07 -3.67
C HIS A 103 -4.43 8.94 -3.06
N VAL A 104 -3.15 8.63 -3.26
CA VAL A 104 -2.07 9.59 -2.95
C VAL A 104 -2.28 10.87 -3.77
N ALA A 105 -2.53 10.76 -5.08
CA ALA A 105 -2.79 11.91 -5.93
C ALA A 105 -4.09 12.66 -5.55
N GLN A 106 -5.18 11.95 -5.27
CA GLN A 106 -6.46 12.53 -4.87
C GLN A 106 -6.35 13.27 -3.55
N ILE A 107 -5.74 12.67 -2.53
CA ILE A 107 -5.55 13.30 -1.22
C ILE A 107 -4.67 14.55 -1.38
N LEU A 108 -3.56 14.47 -2.11
CA LEU A 108 -2.71 15.62 -2.38
C LEU A 108 -3.46 16.74 -3.12
N ASN A 109 -4.27 16.40 -4.11
CA ASN A 109 -5.09 17.37 -4.86
C ASN A 109 -6.14 18.05 -3.96
N ILE A 110 -6.76 17.32 -3.02
CA ILE A 110 -7.68 17.93 -2.04
C ILE A 110 -6.90 18.89 -1.14
N LEU A 111 -5.75 18.45 -0.62
CA LEU A 111 -4.91 19.22 0.30
C LEU A 111 -4.32 20.49 -0.34
N GLU A 112 -4.10 20.51 -1.64
CA GLU A 112 -3.59 21.68 -2.37
C GLU A 112 -4.52 22.90 -2.28
N ASN A 113 -5.80 22.69 -1.95
CA ASN A 113 -6.78 23.78 -1.73
C ASN A 113 -6.67 24.43 -0.35
N PHE A 114 -5.76 23.96 0.52
CA PHE A 114 -5.54 24.51 1.85
C PHE A 114 -4.14 25.12 1.95
N ASN A 115 -4.01 26.21 2.70
CA ASN A 115 -2.70 26.74 3.06
C ASN A 115 -2.16 25.99 4.27
N LEU A 116 -1.58 24.79 4.03
CA LEU A 116 -1.07 23.92 5.09
C LEU A 116 0.09 24.54 5.85
N GLN A 117 0.85 25.45 5.24
CA GLN A 117 1.99 26.12 5.90
C GLN A 117 1.57 27.03 7.07
N LYS A 118 0.28 27.37 7.19
CA LYS A 118 -0.25 28.05 8.38
C LYS A 118 -0.24 27.19 9.63
N PHE A 119 -0.12 25.88 9.49
CA PHE A 119 -0.17 24.92 10.57
C PHE A 119 1.17 24.21 10.71
N LYS A 120 1.55 23.85 11.95
CA LYS A 120 2.71 22.99 12.17
C LYS A 120 2.40 21.57 11.65
N PRO A 121 3.39 20.80 11.13
CA PRO A 121 3.18 19.50 10.51
C PRO A 121 2.70 18.39 11.47
N GLU A 122 2.58 18.68 12.77
CA GLU A 122 2.08 17.77 13.82
C GLU A 122 0.92 18.41 14.61
N SER A 123 0.41 19.58 14.16
CA SER A 123 -0.71 20.23 14.84
C SER A 123 -2.04 19.49 14.63
N PRO A 124 -3.00 19.64 15.55
CA PRO A 124 -4.33 19.07 15.40
C PRO A 124 -5.02 19.49 14.09
N GLU A 125 -4.85 20.75 13.68
CA GLU A 125 -5.45 21.29 12.46
C GLU A 125 -4.85 20.61 11.20
N PHE A 126 -3.54 20.43 11.15
CA PHE A 126 -2.89 19.69 10.08
C PHE A 126 -3.41 18.26 10.01
N TYR A 127 -3.41 17.54 11.12
CA TYR A 127 -3.91 16.17 11.16
C TYR A 127 -5.39 16.08 10.81
N HIS A 128 -6.19 17.05 11.25
CA HIS A 128 -7.62 17.11 10.91
C HIS A 128 -7.84 17.24 9.40
N ILE A 129 -7.20 18.22 8.74
CA ILE A 129 -7.38 18.46 7.31
C ILE A 129 -6.90 17.24 6.50
N VAL A 130 -5.77 16.64 6.87
CA VAL A 130 -5.24 15.43 6.22
C VAL A 130 -6.20 14.24 6.43
N THR A 131 -6.73 14.06 7.64
CA THR A 131 -7.69 12.98 7.97
C THR A 131 -8.98 13.12 7.16
N GLU A 132 -9.55 14.33 7.08
CA GLU A 132 -10.78 14.56 6.31
C GLU A 132 -10.55 14.32 4.81
N SER A 133 -9.38 14.68 4.29
CA SER A 133 -8.99 14.39 2.90
C SER A 133 -8.86 12.88 2.66
N MET A 134 -8.26 12.14 3.59
CA MET A 134 -8.21 10.67 3.54
C MET A 134 -9.61 10.08 3.56
N LYS A 135 -10.49 10.54 4.44
CA LYS A 135 -11.85 10.04 4.58
C LYS A 135 -12.66 10.14 3.30
N LEU A 136 -12.57 11.28 2.60
CA LEU A 136 -13.22 11.49 1.31
C LEU A 136 -12.65 10.57 0.23
N ALA A 137 -11.33 10.46 0.16
CA ALA A 137 -10.66 9.60 -0.82
C ALA A 137 -10.97 8.11 -0.59
N PHE A 138 -10.99 7.65 0.67
CA PHE A 138 -11.32 6.26 0.98
C PHE A 138 -12.82 5.91 0.76
N ALA A 139 -13.72 6.88 0.86
CA ALA A 139 -15.12 6.70 0.44
C ALA A 139 -15.19 6.45 -1.08
N ASP A 140 -14.45 7.21 -1.87
CA ASP A 140 -14.33 7.00 -3.32
C ASP A 140 -13.67 5.67 -3.65
N ARG A 141 -12.61 5.28 -2.90
CA ARG A 141 -11.95 3.98 -3.04
C ARG A 141 -12.93 2.82 -2.93
N ALA A 142 -13.75 2.86 -1.91
CA ALA A 142 -14.71 1.80 -1.61
C ALA A 142 -15.70 1.54 -2.75
N HIS A 143 -16.05 2.58 -3.50
CA HIS A 143 -17.05 2.49 -4.57
C HIS A 143 -16.46 2.30 -5.96
N TRP A 144 -15.43 3.10 -6.32
CA TRP A 144 -14.97 3.24 -7.70
C TRP A 144 -13.83 2.30 -8.06
N LEU A 145 -13.07 1.78 -7.08
CA LEU A 145 -11.82 1.08 -7.37
C LEU A 145 -11.99 -0.44 -7.42
N GLY A 146 -11.30 -1.05 -8.37
CA GLY A 146 -11.23 -2.48 -8.63
C GLY A 146 -10.27 -2.76 -9.77
N ASP A 147 -10.31 -3.97 -10.33
CA ASP A 147 -9.53 -4.34 -11.50
C ASP A 147 -10.10 -3.65 -12.76
N PRO A 148 -9.31 -2.80 -13.46
CA PRO A 148 -9.79 -2.08 -14.64
C PRO A 148 -10.16 -2.96 -15.82
N ALA A 149 -9.74 -4.24 -15.85
CA ALA A 149 -10.20 -5.21 -16.84
C ALA A 149 -11.66 -5.61 -16.62
N PHE A 150 -12.21 -5.37 -15.43
CA PHE A 150 -13.56 -5.81 -15.01
C PHE A 150 -14.46 -4.64 -14.59
N THR A 151 -13.89 -3.50 -14.19
CA THR A 151 -14.65 -2.34 -13.72
C THR A 151 -14.07 -1.04 -14.26
N LYS A 152 -14.92 -0.05 -14.41
CA LYS A 152 -14.48 1.29 -14.82
C LYS A 152 -13.94 2.06 -13.62
N VAL A 153 -12.68 2.45 -13.68
CA VAL A 153 -12.03 3.30 -12.68
C VAL A 153 -11.93 4.73 -13.21
N PRO A 154 -12.69 5.68 -12.67
CA PRO A 154 -12.75 7.01 -13.23
C PRO A 154 -11.44 7.79 -13.12
N GLN A 155 -10.91 8.29 -14.23
CA GLN A 155 -9.77 9.21 -14.21
C GLN A 155 -10.09 10.52 -13.47
N GLY A 156 -11.34 10.92 -13.48
CA GLY A 156 -11.84 12.08 -12.74
C GLY A 156 -11.57 12.08 -11.25
N LEU A 157 -11.24 10.92 -10.65
CA LEU A 157 -10.84 10.84 -9.23
C LEU A 157 -9.61 11.71 -8.90
N ILE A 158 -8.72 11.91 -9.86
CA ILE A 158 -7.52 12.74 -9.70
C ILE A 158 -7.65 14.13 -10.35
N ALA A 159 -8.84 14.50 -10.82
CA ALA A 159 -9.08 15.81 -11.40
C ALA A 159 -9.04 16.92 -10.33
N LYS A 160 -8.41 18.06 -10.65
CA LYS A 160 -8.27 19.21 -9.73
C LYS A 160 -9.63 19.81 -9.35
N ASP A 161 -10.55 19.95 -10.31
CA ASP A 161 -11.88 20.48 -10.05
C ASP A 161 -12.69 19.58 -9.12
N TYR A 162 -12.55 18.27 -9.28
CA TYR A 162 -13.16 17.31 -8.38
C TYR A 162 -12.59 17.43 -6.97
N ALA A 163 -11.28 17.50 -6.84
CA ALA A 163 -10.61 17.71 -5.57
C ALA A 163 -11.01 19.03 -4.90
N ASN A 164 -11.16 20.11 -5.68
CA ASN A 164 -11.70 21.38 -5.19
C ASN A 164 -13.14 21.21 -4.67
N SER A 165 -13.99 20.46 -5.37
CA SER A 165 -15.35 20.19 -4.89
C SER A 165 -15.38 19.41 -3.58
N LEU A 166 -14.46 18.46 -3.42
CA LEU A 166 -14.29 17.68 -2.19
C LEU A 166 -13.74 18.53 -1.04
N SER A 167 -12.75 19.40 -1.30
CA SER A 167 -12.16 20.26 -0.26
C SER A 167 -13.19 21.18 0.40
N LYS A 168 -14.19 21.65 -0.35
CA LYS A 168 -15.30 22.47 0.18
C LYS A 168 -16.19 21.76 1.20
N LYS A 169 -16.15 20.42 1.25
CA LYS A 169 -16.86 19.63 2.25
C LYS A 169 -16.14 19.59 3.60
N ILE A 170 -14.85 19.89 3.63
CA ILE A 170 -14.01 19.84 4.82
C ILE A 170 -14.23 21.11 5.66
N LYS A 171 -14.62 20.92 6.92
CA LYS A 171 -14.78 22.01 7.91
C LYS A 171 -13.57 22.03 8.81
N ILE A 172 -12.91 23.16 8.95
CA ILE A 172 -11.60 23.26 9.64
C ILE A 172 -11.66 22.85 11.13
N ASN A 173 -12.80 22.99 11.79
CA ASN A 173 -12.93 22.81 13.24
C ASN A 173 -13.86 21.63 13.64
N LYS A 174 -14.36 20.87 12.69
CA LYS A 174 -15.35 19.83 12.96
C LYS A 174 -15.28 18.70 11.95
N VAL A 175 -15.36 17.48 12.45
CA VAL A 175 -15.46 16.26 11.64
C VAL A 175 -16.63 16.33 10.67
N THR A 176 -16.38 16.02 9.40
CA THR A 176 -17.39 15.93 8.35
C THR A 176 -18.04 14.54 8.37
N ASN A 177 -19.35 14.47 8.31
CA ASN A 177 -20.03 13.19 8.13
C ASN A 177 -20.04 12.82 6.63
N VAL A 178 -19.17 11.89 6.24
CA VAL A 178 -19.09 11.36 4.87
C VAL A 178 -19.97 10.12 4.78
N LYS A 179 -21.19 10.29 4.26
CA LYS A 179 -22.19 9.20 4.17
C LYS A 179 -21.89 8.22 3.03
N THR A 180 -21.34 8.72 1.92
CA THR A 180 -21.09 7.96 0.69
C THR A 180 -19.95 8.58 -0.11
N HIS A 181 -19.54 7.90 -1.18
CA HIS A 181 -18.58 8.37 -2.15
C HIS A 181 -19.01 9.66 -2.86
N GLY A 182 -18.07 10.30 -3.55
CA GLY A 182 -18.36 11.41 -4.44
C GLY A 182 -18.71 10.97 -5.87
N SER A 183 -18.87 11.94 -6.75
CA SER A 183 -19.17 11.72 -8.18
C SER A 183 -18.07 12.38 -9.03
N PRO A 184 -17.00 11.63 -9.36
CA PRO A 184 -15.91 12.17 -10.19
C PRO A 184 -16.38 12.42 -11.62
N PRO A 185 -15.83 13.44 -12.33
CA PRO A 185 -16.11 13.63 -13.73
C PRO A 185 -15.58 12.45 -14.57
N ASN A 186 -16.17 12.25 -15.76
CA ASN A 186 -15.76 11.20 -16.71
C ASN A 186 -15.70 9.79 -16.10
N ALA A 187 -16.72 9.43 -15.32
CA ALA A 187 -16.81 8.13 -14.66
C ALA A 187 -16.74 6.89 -15.60
N ASN A 188 -16.68 7.12 -16.92
CA ASN A 188 -16.64 6.08 -17.94
C ASN A 188 -15.25 5.77 -18.53
N GLU A 189 -14.18 6.50 -18.14
CA GLU A 189 -12.82 6.30 -18.64
C GLU A 189 -11.98 5.51 -17.65
N ASN A 190 -11.16 4.53 -18.13
CA ASN A 190 -10.37 3.61 -17.32
C ASN A 190 -8.91 3.99 -17.16
N ILE A 191 -8.31 3.65 -16.01
CA ILE A 191 -6.87 3.72 -15.71
C ILE A 191 -6.37 2.34 -15.26
N PHE A 192 -5.19 1.88 -15.72
CA PHE A 192 -4.66 0.52 -15.55
C PHE A 192 -3.54 0.35 -14.51
N ASP A 193 -3.29 -0.73 -13.95
CA ASP A 193 -2.80 -1.93 -13.22
C ASP A 193 -1.50 -1.71 -12.41
N LYS A 194 -1.06 -2.51 -11.54
CA LYS A 194 -0.96 -3.48 -10.42
C LYS A 194 0.38 -3.44 -9.65
N HIS A 195 0.46 -3.81 -8.47
CA HIS A 195 0.98 -4.60 -7.32
C HIS A 195 2.33 -4.21 -6.68
N THR A 196 2.61 -4.78 -5.48
CA THR A 196 3.19 -4.10 -4.35
C THR A 196 4.10 -4.91 -3.44
N THR A 197 5.29 -4.51 -3.15
CA THR A 197 6.16 -4.54 -1.95
C THR A 197 7.12 -3.38 -2.07
N HIS A 198 7.49 -2.66 -0.96
CA HIS A 198 8.25 -1.44 -1.15
C HIS A 198 9.73 -1.58 -0.81
N PHE A 199 10.55 -1.35 -1.79
CA PHE A 199 11.94 -0.93 -1.65
C PHE A 199 12.24 0.10 -2.73
N CYS A 200 13.25 0.92 -2.52
CA CYS A 200 13.65 1.94 -3.47
C CYS A 200 15.17 1.94 -3.68
N CYS A 201 15.56 2.23 -4.93
CA CYS A 201 16.95 2.43 -5.33
C CYS A 201 17.03 3.71 -6.15
N ALA A 202 18.16 4.40 -6.05
CA ALA A 202 18.44 5.58 -6.86
C ALA A 202 19.94 5.66 -7.16
N ASP A 203 20.29 6.25 -8.31
CA ASP A 203 21.65 6.58 -8.64
C ASP A 203 21.80 8.06 -9.06
N HIS A 204 23.04 8.53 -9.14
CA HIS A 204 23.34 9.90 -9.56
C HIS A 204 23.12 10.16 -11.07
N LYS A 205 22.84 9.11 -11.87
CA LYS A 205 22.50 9.23 -13.29
C LYS A 205 21.02 9.53 -13.52
N GLY A 206 20.22 9.57 -12.45
CA GLY A 206 18.77 9.82 -12.49
C GLY A 206 17.92 8.57 -12.66
N ASN A 207 18.48 7.37 -12.50
CA ASN A 207 17.71 6.14 -12.44
C ASN A 207 17.13 5.98 -11.03
N TRP A 208 15.83 6.07 -10.91
CA TRP A 208 15.10 5.93 -9.64
C TRP A 208 14.06 4.84 -9.77
N VAL A 209 14.00 3.97 -8.78
CA VAL A 209 13.09 2.82 -8.72
C VAL A 209 12.32 2.83 -7.41
N ALA A 210 11.03 2.66 -7.52
CA ALA A 210 10.12 2.42 -6.40
C ALA A 210 9.37 1.12 -6.65
N ILE A 211 9.61 0.11 -5.84
CA ILE A 211 8.96 -1.20 -5.99
C ILE A 211 8.28 -1.55 -4.67
N THR A 212 7.09 -2.08 -4.79
CA THR A 212 6.42 -2.71 -3.68
C THR A 212 5.95 -4.10 -4.12
N ALA A 213 6.31 -5.22 -3.45
CA ALA A 213 5.86 -6.59 -3.67
C ALA A 213 5.27 -7.18 -2.39
N THR A 214 4.32 -8.14 -2.41
CA THR A 214 3.66 -8.65 -1.22
C THR A 214 3.16 -10.08 -1.39
N ILE A 215 2.93 -10.73 -0.28
CA ILE A 215 2.11 -11.93 -0.17
C ILE A 215 0.88 -11.66 0.71
N ASN A 216 0.52 -10.39 0.86
CA ASN A 216 -0.54 -9.76 1.62
C ASN A 216 -0.26 -9.72 3.14
N THR A 217 -0.59 -10.72 3.92
CA THR A 217 -0.32 -10.73 5.36
C THR A 217 0.99 -11.44 5.71
N SER A 218 1.45 -11.34 6.98
CA SER A 218 2.62 -12.06 7.46
C SER A 218 2.51 -13.56 7.19
N PHE A 219 3.45 -14.12 6.45
CA PHE A 219 3.43 -15.49 5.94
C PHE A 219 2.26 -15.81 5.00
N GLY A 220 1.65 -14.83 4.34
CA GLY A 220 0.57 -15.01 3.38
C GLY A 220 -0.55 -15.91 3.90
N SER A 221 -0.92 -16.95 3.14
CA SER A 221 -1.89 -17.98 3.54
C SER A 221 -1.37 -18.96 4.62
N LYS A 222 -0.10 -18.89 4.98
CA LYS A 222 0.63 -19.82 5.88
C LYS A 222 0.86 -21.20 5.26
N VAL A 223 0.55 -21.40 4.00
CA VAL A 223 0.75 -22.66 3.27
C VAL A 223 2.07 -22.61 2.53
N VAL A 224 2.97 -23.55 2.85
CA VAL A 224 4.15 -23.85 2.02
C VAL A 224 3.83 -25.05 1.13
N ILE A 225 3.99 -24.90 -0.17
CA ILE A 225 3.81 -26.01 -1.11
C ILE A 225 4.95 -27.03 -0.92
N PRO A 226 4.63 -28.30 -0.67
CA PRO A 226 5.62 -29.36 -0.43
C PRO A 226 6.66 -29.43 -1.55
N GLN A 227 7.92 -29.70 -1.18
CA GLN A 227 9.05 -29.86 -2.11
C GLN A 227 9.40 -28.63 -2.95
N THR A 228 8.77 -27.48 -2.69
CA THR A 228 9.08 -26.22 -3.37
C THR A 228 9.59 -25.14 -2.42
N GLY A 229 9.27 -25.25 -1.14
CA GLY A 229 9.60 -24.23 -0.14
C GLY A 229 8.88 -22.89 -0.35
N VAL A 230 8.02 -22.77 -1.36
CA VAL A 230 7.29 -21.53 -1.68
C VAL A 230 6.10 -21.39 -0.76
N ILE A 231 6.06 -20.28 -0.01
CA ILE A 231 4.90 -19.90 0.78
C ILE A 231 3.89 -19.16 -0.10
N MET A 232 2.63 -19.59 -0.04
CA MET A 232 1.55 -18.99 -0.85
C MET A 232 1.04 -17.69 -0.22
N ASN A 233 0.70 -16.73 -1.08
CA ASN A 233 0.04 -15.50 -0.67
C ASN A 233 -1.41 -15.74 -0.20
N ASN A 234 -2.02 -14.72 0.41
CA ASN A 234 -3.46 -14.65 0.71
C ASN A 234 -4.09 -13.40 0.10
N GLU A 235 -3.69 -13.04 -1.12
CA GLU A 235 -4.18 -11.83 -1.82
C GLU A 235 -5.70 -11.86 -2.09
N MET A 236 -6.33 -13.05 -2.07
CA MET A 236 -7.79 -13.17 -2.17
C MET A 236 -8.53 -12.42 -1.07
N ASP A 237 -7.89 -12.20 0.09
CA ASP A 237 -8.44 -11.45 1.22
C ASP A 237 -8.57 -9.94 0.95
N ASP A 238 -7.99 -9.43 -0.14
CA ASP A 238 -8.13 -8.04 -0.59
C ASP A 238 -9.40 -7.80 -1.41
N PHE A 239 -10.04 -8.85 -1.89
CA PHE A 239 -11.35 -8.75 -2.53
C PHE A 239 -12.45 -8.37 -1.55
N SER A 240 -13.53 -7.82 -2.08
CA SER A 240 -14.82 -7.74 -1.41
C SER A 240 -15.55 -9.06 -1.56
N ILE A 241 -15.59 -9.88 -0.52
CA ILE A 241 -16.32 -11.15 -0.54
C ILE A 241 -17.81 -10.87 -0.76
N MET A 242 -18.31 -9.82 -0.11
CA MET A 242 -19.67 -9.29 -0.28
C MET A 242 -19.61 -7.76 -0.23
N PRO A 243 -20.27 -7.04 -1.14
CA PRO A 243 -20.37 -5.58 -1.10
C PRO A 243 -20.85 -5.07 0.25
N GLY A 244 -20.17 -4.06 0.81
CA GLY A 244 -20.47 -3.50 2.11
C GLY A 244 -19.94 -4.27 3.33
N VAL A 245 -19.38 -5.46 3.14
CA VAL A 245 -18.73 -6.24 4.21
C VAL A 245 -17.23 -5.94 4.23
N PRO A 246 -16.63 -5.70 5.42
CA PRO A 246 -15.20 -5.47 5.56
C PRO A 246 -14.37 -6.68 5.13
N ASN A 247 -13.27 -6.44 4.40
CA ASN A 247 -12.25 -7.46 4.11
C ASN A 247 -11.28 -7.66 5.30
N ALA A 248 -10.21 -8.45 5.11
CA ALA A 248 -9.20 -8.73 6.15
C ALA A 248 -8.54 -7.48 6.78
N PHE A 249 -8.57 -6.34 6.09
CA PHE A 249 -8.05 -5.05 6.58
C PHE A 249 -9.14 -4.10 7.11
N GLY A 250 -10.38 -4.57 7.20
CA GLY A 250 -11.52 -3.74 7.58
C GLY A 250 -11.95 -2.76 6.48
N LEU A 251 -11.45 -2.90 5.25
CA LEU A 251 -11.84 -2.08 4.11
C LEU A 251 -13.19 -2.53 3.57
N ILE A 252 -14.10 -1.59 3.42
CA ILE A 252 -15.35 -1.80 2.70
C ILE A 252 -15.06 -1.69 1.20
N GLY A 253 -15.70 -2.56 0.41
CA GLY A 253 -15.68 -2.50 -1.04
C GLY A 253 -17.06 -2.69 -1.64
N SER A 254 -17.15 -2.48 -2.94
CA SER A 254 -18.37 -2.59 -3.74
C SER A 254 -18.28 -3.74 -4.75
N GLU A 255 -19.24 -3.84 -5.65
CA GLU A 255 -19.24 -4.75 -6.81
C GLU A 255 -17.96 -4.59 -7.66
N SER A 256 -17.37 -3.39 -7.68
CA SER A 256 -16.13 -3.11 -8.41
C SER A 256 -14.97 -4.02 -8.02
N ASN A 257 -14.90 -4.42 -6.75
CA ASN A 257 -13.85 -5.29 -6.19
C ASN A 257 -14.36 -6.66 -5.74
N LYS A 258 -15.51 -7.14 -6.22
CA LYS A 258 -15.99 -8.49 -5.89
C LYS A 258 -15.09 -9.58 -6.48
N VAL A 259 -15.10 -10.75 -5.86
CA VAL A 259 -14.39 -11.94 -6.37
C VAL A 259 -14.99 -12.37 -7.72
N GLU A 260 -14.11 -12.57 -8.71
CA GLU A 260 -14.49 -13.05 -10.03
C GLU A 260 -13.32 -13.78 -10.69
N GLY A 261 -13.57 -14.81 -11.52
CA GLY A 261 -12.52 -15.56 -12.20
C GLY A 261 -11.67 -14.70 -13.13
N GLY A 262 -10.35 -14.79 -13.02
CA GLY A 262 -9.39 -13.98 -13.80
C GLY A 262 -9.21 -12.56 -13.31
N LYS A 263 -10.01 -12.09 -12.36
CA LYS A 263 -9.95 -10.76 -11.76
C LYS A 263 -8.86 -10.68 -10.69
N ARG A 264 -8.27 -9.53 -10.56
CA ARG A 264 -7.23 -9.21 -9.59
C ARG A 264 -7.79 -8.36 -8.45
N PRO A 265 -7.40 -8.60 -7.18
CA PRO A 265 -7.91 -7.84 -6.04
C PRO A 265 -7.39 -6.41 -6.01
N LEU A 266 -8.15 -5.52 -5.38
CA LEU A 266 -7.78 -4.12 -5.18
C LEU A 266 -6.73 -3.96 -4.07
N SER A 267 -5.50 -3.64 -4.45
CA SER A 267 -4.42 -3.35 -3.52
C SER A 267 -4.44 -1.89 -3.01
N SER A 268 -3.67 -1.63 -1.93
CA SER A 268 -3.43 -0.28 -1.38
C SER A 268 -1.99 0.21 -1.57
N MET A 269 -1.24 -0.47 -2.35
CA MET A 269 0.18 -0.30 -2.60
C MET A 269 0.53 1.01 -3.33
N SER A 270 1.44 1.82 -2.77
CA SER A 270 1.66 3.21 -3.19
C SER A 270 3.13 3.53 -3.48
N PRO A 271 3.86 2.74 -4.29
CA PRO A 271 5.19 3.18 -4.72
C PRO A 271 5.03 4.51 -5.46
N THR A 272 5.77 5.51 -5.00
CA THR A 272 5.62 6.88 -5.48
C THR A 272 6.97 7.49 -5.76
N ILE A 273 7.10 8.17 -6.90
CA ILE A 273 8.25 9.00 -7.26
C ILE A 273 7.76 10.44 -7.47
N VAL A 274 8.47 11.39 -6.88
CA VAL A 274 8.21 12.83 -7.03
C VAL A 274 9.30 13.46 -7.89
N LEU A 275 8.87 14.23 -8.88
CA LEU A 275 9.77 15.00 -9.73
C LEU A 275 9.61 16.50 -9.46
N LYS A 276 10.73 17.22 -9.52
CA LYS A 276 10.79 18.67 -9.64
C LYS A 276 11.56 19.03 -10.89
N ASN A 277 10.97 19.82 -11.79
CA ASN A 277 11.56 20.16 -13.08
C ASN A 277 12.02 18.93 -13.88
N ASN A 278 11.17 17.89 -13.92
CA ASN A 278 11.42 16.58 -14.54
C ASN A 278 12.59 15.76 -13.96
N LYS A 279 13.18 16.16 -12.85
CA LYS A 279 14.21 15.39 -12.13
C LYS A 279 13.60 14.74 -10.89
N PRO A 280 13.88 13.46 -10.61
CA PRO A 280 13.41 12.81 -9.40
C PRO A 280 14.09 13.41 -8.17
N ILE A 281 13.32 13.68 -7.12
CA ILE A 281 13.82 14.27 -5.88
C ILE A 281 13.41 13.48 -4.64
N LEU A 282 12.38 12.63 -4.76
CA LEU A 282 11.89 11.80 -3.68
C LEU A 282 11.28 10.52 -4.25
N THR A 283 11.61 9.39 -3.65
CA THR A 283 10.81 8.17 -3.77
C THR A 283 10.38 7.71 -2.39
N SER A 284 9.15 7.26 -2.27
CA SER A 284 8.59 6.74 -1.01
C SER A 284 7.52 5.71 -1.29
N GLY A 285 7.41 4.78 -0.36
CA GLY A 285 6.32 3.82 -0.26
C GLY A 285 6.38 3.12 1.08
N ALA A 286 5.49 2.17 1.31
CA ALA A 286 5.34 1.59 2.62
C ALA A 286 4.76 0.16 2.59
N ALA A 287 4.84 -0.51 3.73
CA ALA A 287 4.08 -1.70 4.09
C ALA A 287 3.04 -1.35 5.16
N GLY A 288 1.91 -2.07 5.22
CA GLY A 288 0.88 -1.88 6.26
C GLY A 288 -0.57 -1.84 5.77
N GLY A 289 -0.88 -2.56 4.69
CA GLY A 289 -2.24 -2.60 4.12
C GLY A 289 -2.73 -1.20 3.72
N PRO A 290 -3.96 -0.78 4.08
CA PRO A 290 -4.50 0.51 3.68
C PRO A 290 -3.70 1.71 4.23
N THR A 291 -2.95 1.53 5.33
CA THR A 291 -2.10 2.59 5.89
C THR A 291 -0.93 2.97 4.99
N ILE A 292 -0.61 2.18 3.98
CA ILE A 292 0.41 2.48 2.96
C ILE A 292 0.10 3.83 2.28
N ILE A 293 -1.16 4.07 1.92
CA ILE A 293 -1.61 5.32 1.28
C ILE A 293 -1.33 6.51 2.19
N SER A 294 -1.74 6.41 3.46
CA SER A 294 -1.56 7.48 4.46
C SER A 294 -0.09 7.77 4.72
N GLN A 295 0.72 6.73 4.89
CA GLN A 295 2.16 6.85 5.14
C GLN A 295 2.85 7.56 3.98
N THR A 296 2.61 7.10 2.75
CA THR A 296 3.21 7.71 1.56
C THR A 296 2.77 9.16 1.40
N THR A 297 1.48 9.45 1.60
CA THR A 297 0.96 10.83 1.54
C THR A 297 1.63 11.73 2.59
N LEU A 298 1.72 11.28 3.85
CA LEU A 298 2.36 12.06 4.93
C LEU A 298 3.84 12.31 4.66
N ASN A 299 4.58 11.31 4.17
CA ASN A 299 5.99 11.45 3.83
C ASN A 299 6.18 12.51 2.72
N VAL A 300 5.38 12.43 1.65
CA VAL A 300 5.41 13.40 0.55
C VAL A 300 5.08 14.80 1.06
N LEU A 301 4.00 14.98 1.81
CA LEU A 301 3.60 16.28 2.36
C LEU A 301 4.67 16.91 3.23
N ARG A 302 5.22 16.16 4.17
CA ARG A 302 6.24 16.66 5.11
C ARG A 302 7.49 17.13 4.41
N VAL A 303 7.90 16.43 3.36
CA VAL A 303 9.05 16.84 2.53
C VAL A 303 8.69 18.05 1.65
N LEU A 304 7.57 18.03 0.94
CA LEU A 304 7.26 19.06 -0.06
C LEU A 304 6.71 20.35 0.55
N GLU A 305 5.87 20.26 1.59
CA GLU A 305 5.26 21.44 2.23
C GLU A 305 6.18 22.12 3.23
N TYR A 306 6.92 21.34 4.00
CA TYR A 306 7.66 21.86 5.15
C TYR A 306 9.19 21.76 4.98
N GLY A 307 9.67 21.18 3.86
CA GLY A 307 11.11 20.94 3.66
C GLY A 307 11.71 20.01 4.71
N THR A 308 10.88 19.17 5.36
CA THR A 308 11.33 18.28 6.41
C THR A 308 12.29 17.24 5.84
N HIS A 309 13.47 17.11 6.47
CA HIS A 309 14.40 16.03 6.08
C HIS A 309 13.72 14.67 6.18
N ILE A 310 13.96 13.80 5.19
CA ILE A 310 13.21 12.54 5.04
C ILE A 310 13.28 11.64 6.28
N LYS A 311 14.42 11.60 6.98
CA LYS A 311 14.54 10.87 8.26
C LYS A 311 13.49 11.34 9.25
N LYS A 312 13.43 12.64 9.51
CA LYS A 312 12.45 13.23 10.44
C LYS A 312 11.03 13.02 9.94
N ALA A 313 10.78 13.14 8.63
CA ALA A 313 9.45 12.93 8.06
C ALA A 313 8.93 11.50 8.32
N LEU A 314 9.79 10.48 8.25
CA LEU A 314 9.43 9.09 8.56
C LEU A 314 9.24 8.87 10.08
N GLU A 315 10.02 9.56 10.92
CA GLU A 315 9.96 9.45 12.39
C GLU A 315 8.70 10.10 13.00
N MET A 316 8.14 11.11 12.34
CA MET A 316 6.97 11.84 12.85
C MET A 316 5.74 10.94 13.00
N PRO A 317 4.84 11.25 13.97
CA PRO A 317 3.64 10.45 14.23
C PRO A 317 2.76 10.28 13.00
N ARG A 318 2.18 9.10 12.86
CA ARG A 318 1.28 8.75 11.76
C ARG A 318 -0.17 8.84 12.18
N ILE A 319 -1.00 9.16 11.19
CA ILE A 319 -2.45 9.08 11.26
C ILE A 319 -2.97 8.23 10.08
N HIS A 320 -4.12 7.61 10.26
CA HIS A 320 -4.83 6.90 9.21
C HIS A 320 -6.34 6.94 9.44
N HIS A 321 -7.08 7.19 8.37
CA HIS A 321 -8.55 7.06 8.35
C HIS A 321 -8.97 6.46 7.02
N GLN A 322 -9.77 5.40 7.06
CA GLN A 322 -10.19 4.65 5.88
C GLN A 322 -11.71 4.73 5.60
N TRP A 323 -12.35 5.83 6.01
CA TRP A 323 -13.78 6.10 5.92
C TRP A 323 -14.62 5.19 6.84
N ILE A 324 -14.68 3.89 6.58
CA ILE A 324 -15.33 2.90 7.43
C ILE A 324 -14.31 1.82 7.82
N PRO A 325 -14.21 1.47 9.11
CA PRO A 325 -14.91 2.13 10.24
C PRO A 325 -14.54 3.61 10.36
N ASN A 326 -15.48 4.46 10.81
CA ASN A 326 -15.26 5.90 11.00
C ASN A 326 -14.39 6.16 12.24
N LEU A 327 -13.14 5.74 12.16
CA LEU A 327 -12.19 5.67 13.25
C LEU A 327 -10.84 6.27 12.80
N LEU A 328 -10.37 7.27 13.53
CA LEU A 328 -9.04 7.83 13.33
C LEU A 328 -8.00 7.01 14.11
N ARG A 329 -7.10 6.33 13.39
CA ARG A 329 -5.91 5.71 13.97
C ARG A 329 -4.80 6.74 14.08
N ILE A 330 -4.19 6.84 15.25
CA ILE A 330 -3.10 7.79 15.51
C ILE A 330 -2.01 7.14 16.36
N GLU A 331 -0.76 7.46 16.10
CA GLU A 331 0.35 7.00 16.92
C GLU A 331 0.44 7.83 18.21
N LYS A 332 0.68 7.14 19.34
CA LYS A 332 0.70 7.70 20.70
C LYS A 332 1.62 8.91 20.84
N HIS A 333 2.76 8.89 20.15
CA HIS A 333 3.73 9.97 20.23
C HIS A 333 3.34 11.27 19.48
N ALA A 334 2.13 11.33 18.90
CA ALA A 334 1.50 12.59 18.50
C ALA A 334 1.21 13.51 19.71
N GLY A 335 1.19 12.94 20.92
CA GLY A 335 1.02 13.65 22.17
C GLY A 335 -0.44 13.83 22.58
N GLU A 336 -0.68 13.82 23.89
CA GLU A 336 -2.03 13.89 24.46
C GLU A 336 -2.78 15.16 24.05
N THR A 337 -2.11 16.30 24.02
CA THR A 337 -2.72 17.59 23.63
C THR A 337 -3.31 17.50 22.20
N THR A 338 -2.56 16.94 21.26
CA THR A 338 -3.02 16.75 19.86
C THR A 338 -4.19 15.78 19.81
N ILE A 339 -4.08 14.64 20.49
CA ILE A 339 -5.12 13.61 20.52
C ILE A 339 -6.41 14.17 21.12
N ASN A 340 -6.33 14.84 22.27
CA ASN A 340 -7.49 15.45 22.94
C ASN A 340 -8.15 16.55 22.10
N SER A 341 -7.36 17.32 21.34
CA SER A 341 -7.88 18.33 20.43
C SER A 341 -8.69 17.69 19.27
N LEU A 342 -8.17 16.60 18.70
CA LEU A 342 -8.86 15.85 17.66
C LEU A 342 -10.16 15.18 18.19
N MET A 343 -10.15 14.66 19.43
CA MET A 343 -11.38 14.17 20.08
C MET A 343 -12.43 15.27 20.25
N LYS A 344 -12.00 16.49 20.64
CA LYS A 344 -12.91 17.65 20.75
C LYS A 344 -13.48 18.09 19.40
N MET A 345 -12.78 17.85 18.28
CA MET A 345 -13.32 18.08 16.93
C MET A 345 -14.37 17.04 16.53
N GLY A 346 -14.48 15.92 17.27
CA GLY A 346 -15.50 14.88 17.08
C GLY A 346 -14.98 13.57 16.48
N TYR A 347 -13.66 13.32 16.51
CA TYR A 347 -13.11 12.02 16.11
C TYR A 347 -13.29 10.96 17.20
N GLU A 348 -13.72 9.78 16.78
CA GLU A 348 -13.44 8.55 17.51
C GLU A 348 -11.99 8.13 17.21
N ILE A 349 -11.17 7.91 18.23
CA ILE A 349 -9.72 7.71 18.06
C ILE A 349 -9.28 6.36 18.61
N GLN A 350 -8.49 5.64 17.77
CA GLN A 350 -7.73 4.47 18.18
C GLN A 350 -6.25 4.83 18.26
N ILE A 351 -5.71 4.76 19.46
CA ILE A 351 -4.28 5.05 19.72
C ILE A 351 -3.47 3.77 19.51
N HIS A 352 -2.37 3.90 18.77
CA HIS A 352 -1.41 2.83 18.52
C HIS A 352 -0.02 3.26 19.01
N ASP A 353 0.80 2.31 19.47
CA ASP A 353 2.21 2.59 19.73
C ASP A 353 2.91 2.96 18.43
N GLN A 354 2.70 2.16 17.37
CA GLN A 354 3.19 2.40 16.02
C GLN A 354 2.42 1.55 14.99
N PHE A 355 2.43 1.95 13.73
CA PHE A 355 1.89 1.14 12.63
C PHE A 355 2.58 1.42 11.29
N GLY A 356 2.62 0.37 10.45
CA GLY A 356 3.21 0.42 9.13
C GLY A 356 4.74 0.57 9.16
N SER A 357 5.33 0.62 7.98
CA SER A 357 6.76 0.80 7.77
C SER A 357 7.00 1.40 6.40
N SER A 358 7.75 2.51 6.33
CA SER A 358 8.04 3.23 5.10
C SER A 358 9.53 3.17 4.75
N GLN A 359 9.83 3.17 3.47
CA GLN A 359 11.18 3.38 2.94
C GLN A 359 11.16 4.56 1.99
N ALA A 360 12.23 5.35 1.99
CA ALA A 360 12.30 6.51 1.13
C ALA A 360 13.74 6.91 0.79
N ILE A 361 13.90 7.50 -0.40
CA ILE A 361 15.12 8.19 -0.81
C ILE A 361 14.76 9.62 -1.19
N THR A 362 15.60 10.58 -0.81
CA THR A 362 15.51 11.96 -1.29
C THR A 362 16.85 12.40 -1.86
N GLU A 363 16.79 13.27 -2.86
CA GLU A 363 17.92 14.08 -3.30
C GLU A 363 17.58 15.55 -3.08
N MET A 364 18.29 16.18 -2.15
CA MET A 364 18.11 17.59 -1.82
C MET A 364 19.47 18.30 -1.85
N ASN A 365 19.56 19.37 -2.62
CA ASN A 365 20.79 20.16 -2.77
C ASN A 365 22.02 19.31 -3.21
N GLY A 366 21.81 18.37 -4.11
CA GLY A 366 22.84 17.46 -4.62
C GLY A 366 23.26 16.35 -3.65
N LYS A 367 22.58 16.23 -2.49
CA LYS A 367 22.86 15.19 -1.49
C LYS A 367 21.74 14.16 -1.45
N MET A 368 22.10 12.91 -1.67
CA MET A 368 21.19 11.77 -1.56
C MET A 368 21.09 11.30 -0.12
N SER A 369 19.87 10.97 0.32
CA SER A 369 19.58 10.40 1.64
C SER A 369 18.63 9.22 1.49
N ALA A 370 19.03 8.04 1.96
CA ALA A 370 18.21 6.82 1.95
C ALA A 370 17.86 6.45 3.40
N ILE A 371 16.60 6.27 3.70
CA ILE A 371 16.12 6.02 5.07
C ILE A 371 15.14 4.83 5.05
N HIS A 372 15.38 3.88 5.94
CA HIS A 372 14.39 2.90 6.35
C HIS A 372 13.71 3.34 7.64
N ASP A 373 12.52 2.86 7.85
CA ASP A 373 11.69 3.20 9.00
C ASP A 373 12.14 2.43 10.26
N PHE A 374 12.28 3.14 11.37
CA PHE A 374 12.63 2.53 12.67
C PHE A 374 11.55 1.56 13.20
N ARG A 375 10.31 1.64 12.66
CA ARG A 375 9.18 0.78 13.07
C ARG A 375 9.29 -0.66 12.58
N SER A 376 10.25 -0.95 11.73
CA SER A 376 10.53 -2.30 11.25
C SER A 376 12.03 -2.54 11.15
N GLY A 377 12.43 -3.80 11.11
CA GLY A 377 13.80 -4.16 10.75
C GLY A 377 14.09 -3.80 9.30
N GLY A 378 15.29 -3.30 9.04
CA GLY A 378 15.74 -2.93 7.72
C GLY A 378 17.05 -2.15 7.76
N LYS A 379 17.59 -1.86 6.58
CA LYS A 379 18.81 -1.06 6.46
C LYS A 379 18.75 -0.22 5.20
N SER A 380 19.14 1.05 5.32
CA SER A 380 19.41 1.93 4.19
C SER A 380 20.91 2.11 4.03
N VAL A 381 21.35 2.23 2.78
CA VAL A 381 22.77 2.46 2.44
C VAL A 381 22.84 3.54 1.38
N VAL A 382 23.75 4.50 1.56
CA VAL A 382 24.17 5.44 0.54
C VAL A 382 25.63 5.14 0.28
N LEU A 383 25.93 4.82 -0.99
CA LEU A 383 27.31 4.60 -1.42
C LEU A 383 27.94 5.94 -1.84
N PRO A 384 29.28 6.10 -1.70
CA PRO A 384 30.01 7.28 -2.12
C PRO A 384 29.83 7.63 -3.60
#